data_5bb9e0bc74d2ae1dd3f0e6d81a868c44
#
_entry.id   5bb9e0bc74d2ae1dd3f0e6d81a868c44
#
_cell.length_a   1.000
_cell.length_b   1.000
_cell.length_c   1.000
_cell.angle_alpha   90.00
_cell.angle_beta   90.00
_cell.angle_gamma   90.00
#
_symmetry.space_group_name_H-M   'P 1'
#
loop_
_entity.id
_entity.type
_entity.pdbx_description
1 polymer ?
#
loop_
_entity_poly.entity_id
_entity_poly.type
_entity_poly.pdbx_seq_one_letter_code
_entity_poly.pdbx_strand_id
1 'polypeptide(L)' 'MEKELKSYGNRYYQYAIDGVVDIEPKTIYYGSCIKDYSYGFTEDLIWCRAGCRANFVLTVKVPSVAI' A
#
# COMPACT_ATOMS: atom_id res chain seq x y z
N MET A 1 -2.09 -10.38 -3.16
CA MET A 1 -2.09 -9.38 -4.24
C MET A 1 -0.91 -8.44 -4.05
N GLU A 2 -0.27 -8.07 -5.13
CA GLU A 2 0.88 -7.17 -5.08
C GLU A 2 0.61 -5.91 -5.86
N LYS A 3 1.10 -4.79 -5.35
CA LYS A 3 0.98 -3.51 -6.02
C LYS A 3 2.21 -2.67 -5.76
N GLU A 4 2.78 -2.16 -6.82
CA GLU A 4 3.92 -1.25 -6.71
C GLU A 4 3.42 0.17 -6.46
N LEU A 5 3.93 0.80 -5.42
CA LEU A 5 3.66 2.20 -5.12
C LEU A 5 4.98 2.95 -5.12
N LYS A 6 4.96 4.14 -5.69
CA LYS A 6 6.16 4.96 -5.82
C LYS A 6 5.86 6.40 -5.43
N SER A 7 6.44 6.84 -4.34
CA SER A 7 6.40 8.23 -3.93
C SER A 7 7.69 8.92 -4.39
N TYR A 8 7.57 9.94 -5.22
CA TYR A 8 8.71 10.69 -5.70
C TYR A 8 8.84 11.99 -4.90
N GLY A 9 10.00 12.16 -4.27
CA GLY A 9 10.18 13.26 -3.34
C GLY A 9 9.28 13.06 -2.13
N ASN A 10 8.56 14.09 -1.73
CA ASN A 10 7.63 14.00 -0.61
C ASN A 10 6.17 13.91 -1.05
N ARG A 11 5.95 13.46 -2.28
CA ARG A 11 4.60 13.42 -2.81
C ARG A 11 3.80 12.26 -2.24
N TYR A 12 2.60 12.58 -1.82
CA TYR A 12 1.63 11.58 -1.40
C TYR A 12 1.07 10.89 -2.64
N TYR A 13 1.04 9.57 -2.60
CA TYR A 13 0.46 8.77 -3.67
C TYR A 13 -0.50 7.75 -3.05
N GLN A 14 -1.65 7.60 -3.66
CA GLN A 14 -2.63 6.61 -3.19
C GLN A 14 -3.19 5.81 -4.35
N TYR A 15 -3.64 4.62 -4.06
CA TYR A 15 -4.24 3.73 -5.02
C TYR A 15 -5.51 3.15 -4.42
N ALA A 16 -6.64 3.34 -5.10
CA ALA A 16 -7.93 2.86 -4.59
C ALA A 16 -8.06 1.36 -4.80
N ILE A 17 -8.35 0.66 -3.72
CA ILE A 17 -8.61 -0.77 -3.75
C ILE A 17 -9.47 -1.14 -2.53
N ASP A 18 -10.60 -1.78 -2.77
CA ASP A 18 -11.54 -2.13 -1.71
C ASP A 18 -11.09 -3.34 -0.91
N GLY A 19 -11.40 -3.31 0.38
CA GLY A 19 -11.28 -4.47 1.24
C GLY A 19 -9.88 -4.79 1.71
N VAL A 20 -8.98 -3.81 1.71
CA VAL A 20 -7.62 -4.03 2.21
C VAL A 20 -7.66 -4.24 3.71
N VAL A 21 -7.05 -5.32 4.18
CA VAL A 21 -6.97 -5.63 5.61
C VAL A 21 -5.55 -5.60 6.12
N ASP A 22 -4.56 -5.65 5.23
CA ASP A 22 -3.16 -5.54 5.61
C ASP A 22 -2.31 -5.15 4.42
N ILE A 23 -1.15 -4.58 4.71
CA ILE A 23 -0.16 -4.19 3.71
C ILE A 23 1.23 -4.33 4.30
N GLU A 24 2.17 -4.85 3.50
CA GLU A 24 3.56 -4.87 3.90
C GLU A 24 4.47 -4.77 2.69
N PRO A 25 5.65 -4.16 2.83
CA PRO A 25 6.58 -4.04 1.72
C PRO A 25 7.28 -5.39 1.48
N LYS A 26 7.18 -5.86 0.25
CA LYS A 26 7.89 -7.07 -0.17
C LYS A 26 9.29 -6.73 -0.63
N THR A 27 9.42 -5.69 -1.44
CA THR A 27 10.69 -5.23 -1.96
C THR A 27 10.71 -3.72 -1.90
N ILE A 28 11.69 -3.17 -1.20
CA ILE A 28 11.85 -1.71 -1.11
C ILE A 28 12.87 -1.29 -2.15
N TYR A 29 12.46 -0.42 -3.07
CA TYR A 29 13.34 0.07 -4.13
C TYR A 29 14.09 1.32 -3.72
N TYR A 30 13.48 2.17 -2.90
CA TYR A 30 14.08 3.43 -2.52
C TYR A 30 13.40 3.99 -1.28
N GLY A 31 14.21 4.62 -0.42
CA GLY A 31 13.72 5.34 0.75
C GLY A 31 13.39 4.44 1.92
N SER A 32 12.98 5.07 2.99
CA SER A 32 12.55 4.38 4.20
C SER A 32 11.04 4.19 4.15
N CYS A 33 10.61 2.94 4.17
CA CYS A 33 9.19 2.63 4.18
C CYS A 33 8.80 2.20 5.58
N ILE A 34 8.23 3.14 6.33
CA ILE A 34 7.85 2.94 7.73
C ILE A 34 6.33 2.91 7.80
N LYS A 35 5.79 1.83 8.34
CA LYS A 35 4.34 1.65 8.43
C LYS A 35 3.70 2.80 9.21
N ASP A 36 2.58 3.28 8.70
CA ASP A 36 1.80 4.40 9.23
C ASP A 36 2.48 5.75 9.15
N TYR A 37 3.70 5.80 8.60
CA TYR A 37 4.38 7.05 8.32
C TYR A 37 4.62 7.26 6.83
N SER A 38 5.29 6.31 6.18
CA SER A 38 5.61 6.40 4.75
C SER A 38 4.66 5.60 3.89
N TYR A 39 3.95 4.66 4.47
CA TYR A 39 2.93 3.90 3.76
C TYR A 39 1.88 3.40 4.74
N GLY A 40 0.72 3.06 4.20
CA GLY A 40 -0.34 2.51 5.01
C GLY A 40 -1.55 2.19 4.15
N PHE A 41 -2.65 1.90 4.82
CA PHE A 41 -3.87 1.54 4.12
C PHE A 41 -5.10 1.94 4.91
N THR A 42 -6.21 2.03 4.18
CA THR A 42 -7.55 2.08 4.75
C THR A 42 -8.37 0.98 4.10
N GLU A 43 -9.64 0.86 4.43
CA GLU A 43 -10.49 -0.18 3.83
C GLU A 43 -10.64 -0.04 2.32
N ASP A 44 -10.40 1.14 1.78
CA ASP A 44 -10.67 1.43 0.37
C ASP A 44 -9.48 1.98 -0.38
N LEU A 45 -8.31 2.11 0.24
CA LEU A 45 -7.11 2.54 -0.49
C LEU A 45 -5.83 2.13 0.23
N ILE A 46 -4.74 2.21 -0.52
CA ILE A 46 -3.40 2.10 0.02
C ILE A 46 -2.65 3.37 -0.38
N TRP A 47 -1.66 3.76 0.40
CA TRP A 47 -0.95 5.01 0.17
C TRP A 47 0.53 4.91 0.51
N CYS A 48 1.32 5.78 -0.09
CA CYS A 48 2.72 5.97 0.30
C CYS A 48 3.10 7.44 0.17
N ARG A 49 4.13 7.83 0.90
CA ARG A 49 4.65 9.20 0.88
C ARG A 49 6.10 9.21 1.32
N ALA A 50 6.71 10.38 1.43
CA ALA A 50 8.05 10.58 1.96
C ALA A 50 9.12 9.78 1.22
N GLY A 51 8.94 9.60 -0.09
CA GLY A 51 9.92 8.96 -0.95
C GLY A 51 9.91 7.43 -0.89
N CYS A 52 8.94 6.82 -0.23
CA CYS A 52 8.85 5.37 -0.20
C CYS A 52 8.46 4.82 -1.58
N ARG A 53 9.31 3.99 -2.12
CA ARG A 53 9.07 3.30 -3.39
C ARG A 53 9.28 1.81 -3.16
N ALA A 54 8.24 1.04 -3.28
CA ALA A 54 8.30 -0.38 -2.97
C ALA A 54 7.21 -1.16 -3.67
N ASN A 55 7.43 -2.47 -3.75
CA ASN A 55 6.38 -3.39 -4.16
C ASN A 55 5.75 -3.94 -2.88
N PHE A 56 4.46 -3.71 -2.71
CA PHE A 56 3.72 -4.08 -1.52
C PHE A 56 2.89 -5.32 -1.74
N VAL A 57 2.86 -6.18 -0.74
CA VAL A 57 1.93 -7.31 -0.70
C VAL A 57 0.71 -6.87 0.09
N LEU A 58 -0.45 -7.03 -0.50
CA LEU A 58 -1.71 -6.62 0.08
C LEU A 58 -2.53 -7.85 0.44
N THR A 59 -3.09 -7.84 1.63
CA THR A 59 -4.10 -8.80 2.01
C THR A 59 -5.44 -8.11 1.84
N VAL A 60 -6.28 -8.65 0.99
CA VAL A 60 -7.60 -8.09 0.74
C VAL A 60 -8.66 -9.06 1.23
N LYS A 61 -9.72 -8.49 1.75
CA LYS A 61 -10.86 -9.27 2.19
C LYS A 61 -11.56 -9.85 0.97
N VAL A 62 -11.62 -11.16 0.91
CA VAL A 62 -12.36 -11.81 -0.16
C VAL A 62 -13.84 -11.55 0.10
N PRO A 63 -14.56 -10.98 -0.87
CA PRO A 63 -15.97 -10.79 -0.68
C PRO A 63 -16.60 -12.16 -0.47
N SER A 64 -17.26 -12.28 0.65
CA SER A 64 -18.04 -13.45 0.94
C SER A 64 -19.14 -13.55 -0.11
N VAL A 65 -18.96 -14.43 -1.05
CA VAL A 65 -20.00 -14.64 -2.02
C VAL A 65 -21.08 -15.40 -1.28
N ALA A 66 -22.07 -14.68 -0.85
CA ALA A 66 -23.28 -15.31 -0.37
C ALA A 66 -23.91 -15.97 -1.58
N ILE A 67 -23.94 -17.21 -1.52
CA ILE A 67 -24.63 -17.96 -2.56
C ILE A 67 -26.08 -18.02 -2.20
#